data_59bf0ff6b5374cc91849daf5012e47f6
#
_entry.id   59bf0ff6b5374cc91849daf5012e47f6
#
_cell.length_a   1.000
_cell.length_b   1.000
_cell.length_c   1.000
_cell.angle_alpha   90.00
_cell.angle_beta   90.00
_cell.angle_gamma   90.00
#
_symmetry.space_group_name_H-M   'P 1'
#
loop_
_entity.id
_entity.type
_entity.pdbx_description
1 polymer ?
#
loop_
_entity_poly.entity_id
_entity_poly.type
_entity_poly.pdbx_seq_one_letter_code
_entity_poly.pdbx_strand_id
1 'polypeptide(L)'
;RYNQVIDVWTNANARLTQAAMNQLINDRQGFNPIYMMLDSGARGSKEQIRQLSGMRGLMAKPQKSGSSGGEIIENPIISNFKEGLSILEYFISTHGARKGLADTALKTADAGYLTRRLHDVAQDVIVNEDDCGTLRGLEIQALRKNEEVVETLKERIAGRVSLANVINPLTGEVYVRTGE
;
A
#
# COMPACT_ATOMS: atom_id res chain seq x y z
N ARG A 1 18.31 4.43 -21.54
CA ARG A 1 17.87 3.09 -21.99
C ARG A 1 17.38 2.22 -20.82
N TYR A 2 18.14 2.07 -19.74
CA TYR A 2 17.77 1.26 -18.56
C TYR A 2 16.39 1.65 -17.99
N ASN A 3 16.19 2.93 -17.65
CA ASN A 3 14.91 3.41 -17.12
C ASN A 3 13.74 3.20 -18.08
N GLN A 4 13.99 3.38 -19.39
CA GLN A 4 12.97 3.14 -20.41
C GLN A 4 12.52 1.67 -20.48
N VAL A 5 13.45 0.72 -20.31
CA VAL A 5 13.12 -0.71 -20.26
C VAL A 5 12.26 -1.02 -19.03
N ILE A 6 12.63 -0.48 -17.87
CA ILE A 6 11.86 -0.65 -16.63
C ILE A 6 10.46 -0.05 -16.78
N ASP A 7 10.34 1.15 -17.35
CA ASP A 7 9.06 1.82 -17.56
C ASP A 7 8.14 1.02 -18.48
N VAL A 8 8.68 0.48 -19.56
CA VAL A 8 7.91 -0.37 -20.50
C VAL A 8 7.40 -1.62 -19.80
N TRP A 9 8.24 -2.31 -19.02
CA TRP A 9 7.82 -3.51 -18.28
C TRP A 9 6.85 -3.20 -17.16
N THR A 10 7.00 -2.08 -16.47
CA THR A 10 6.06 -1.62 -15.44
C THR A 10 4.68 -1.34 -16.04
N ASN A 11 4.63 -0.64 -17.18
CA ASN A 11 3.40 -0.39 -17.91
C ASN A 11 2.74 -1.69 -18.41
N ALA A 12 3.53 -2.61 -18.99
CA ALA A 12 3.01 -3.90 -19.44
C ALA A 12 2.39 -4.69 -18.28
N ASN A 13 3.06 -4.71 -17.14
CA ASN A 13 2.60 -5.37 -15.92
C ASN A 13 1.31 -4.74 -15.37
N ALA A 14 1.21 -3.40 -15.37
CA ALA A 14 0.02 -2.69 -14.95
C ALA A 14 -1.19 -3.00 -15.85
N ARG A 15 -0.99 -3.01 -17.17
CA ARG A 15 -2.04 -3.37 -18.15
C ARG A 15 -2.50 -4.82 -17.98
N LEU A 16 -1.58 -5.74 -17.75
CA LEU A 16 -1.90 -7.15 -17.52
C LEU A 16 -2.68 -7.34 -16.22
N THR A 17 -2.29 -6.64 -15.15
CA THR A 17 -3.01 -6.63 -13.87
C THR A 17 -4.44 -6.13 -14.05
N GLN A 18 -4.61 -5.02 -14.78
CA GLN A 18 -5.94 -4.46 -15.05
C GLN A 18 -6.80 -5.42 -15.86
N ALA A 19 -6.25 -6.07 -16.87
CA ALA A 19 -6.97 -7.05 -17.67
C ALA A 19 -7.42 -8.26 -16.82
N ALA A 20 -6.53 -8.78 -15.98
CA ALA A 20 -6.84 -9.87 -15.06
C ALA A 20 -7.95 -9.50 -14.06
N MET A 21 -7.87 -8.28 -13.50
CA MET A 21 -8.90 -7.78 -12.58
C MET A 21 -10.26 -7.62 -13.28
N ASN A 22 -10.29 -7.06 -14.48
CA ASN A 22 -11.52 -6.94 -15.26
C ASN A 22 -12.14 -8.30 -15.56
N GLN A 23 -11.33 -9.31 -15.85
CA GLN A 23 -11.81 -10.66 -16.07
C GLN A 23 -12.41 -11.26 -14.80
N LEU A 24 -11.78 -11.07 -13.64
CA LEU A 24 -12.31 -11.53 -12.35
C LEU A 24 -13.63 -10.85 -11.96
N ILE A 25 -13.77 -9.54 -12.24
CA ILE A 25 -14.99 -8.77 -11.98
C ILE A 25 -16.16 -9.31 -12.82
N ASN A 26 -15.88 -9.63 -14.09
CA ASN A 26 -16.92 -10.09 -15.03
C ASN A 26 -17.23 -11.61 -14.91
N ASP A 27 -16.37 -12.36 -14.21
CA ASP A 27 -16.60 -13.78 -14.01
C ASP A 27 -17.78 -14.02 -13.06
N ARG A 28 -18.62 -14.98 -13.41
CA ARG A 28 -19.82 -15.36 -12.64
C ARG A 28 -20.73 -14.20 -12.27
N GLN A 29 -20.86 -13.20 -13.13
CA GLN A 29 -21.67 -11.98 -12.87
C GLN A 29 -21.27 -11.24 -11.60
N GLY A 30 -19.97 -11.21 -11.28
CA GLY A 30 -19.42 -10.56 -10.09
C GLY A 30 -19.36 -11.44 -8.84
N PHE A 31 -19.84 -12.67 -8.88
CA PHE A 31 -19.81 -13.63 -7.76
C PHE A 31 -18.62 -14.59 -7.79
N ASN A 32 -17.48 -14.14 -8.33
CA ASN A 32 -16.24 -14.90 -8.20
C ASN A 32 -15.77 -14.87 -6.74
N PRO A 33 -15.52 -16.02 -6.08
CA PRO A 33 -15.12 -16.05 -4.66
C PRO A 33 -13.83 -15.29 -4.37
N ILE A 34 -12.87 -15.31 -5.28
CA ILE A 34 -11.60 -14.59 -5.14
C ILE A 34 -11.84 -13.09 -5.23
N TYR A 35 -12.66 -12.65 -6.18
CA TYR A 35 -13.02 -11.24 -6.30
C TYR A 35 -13.78 -10.75 -5.07
N MET A 36 -14.73 -11.52 -4.55
CA MET A 36 -15.49 -11.16 -3.34
C MET A 36 -14.59 -10.99 -2.12
N MET A 37 -13.60 -11.88 -1.92
CA MET A 37 -12.64 -11.76 -0.83
C MET A 37 -11.74 -10.52 -0.98
N LEU A 38 -11.34 -10.21 -2.22
CA LEU A 38 -10.52 -9.06 -2.52
C LEU A 38 -11.27 -7.74 -2.34
N ASP A 39 -12.49 -7.67 -2.87
CA ASP A 39 -13.33 -6.46 -2.85
C ASP A 39 -13.77 -6.10 -1.42
N SER A 40 -14.14 -7.09 -0.64
CA SER A 40 -14.48 -6.92 0.78
C SER A 40 -13.28 -6.56 1.66
N GLY A 41 -12.06 -6.69 1.17
CA GLY A 41 -10.84 -6.49 1.97
C GLY A 41 -10.59 -7.58 3.02
N ALA A 42 -11.36 -8.67 3.01
CA ALA A 42 -11.20 -9.75 3.99
C ALA A 42 -9.86 -10.48 3.85
N ARG A 43 -9.43 -10.74 2.63
CA ARG A 43 -8.14 -11.39 2.35
C ARG A 43 -7.67 -11.14 0.92
N GLY A 44 -6.35 -11.07 0.77
CA GLY A 44 -5.71 -10.94 -0.53
C GLY A 44 -5.47 -9.49 -0.96
N SER A 45 -4.63 -9.34 -1.96
CA SER A 45 -4.36 -8.07 -2.62
C SER A 45 -4.27 -8.25 -4.14
N LYS A 46 -4.42 -7.16 -4.89
CA LYS A 46 -4.27 -7.17 -6.35
C LYS A 46 -2.89 -7.70 -6.78
N GLU A 47 -1.86 -7.36 -6.00
CA GLU A 47 -0.50 -7.83 -6.23
C GLU A 47 -0.36 -9.35 -6.09
N GLN A 48 -1.00 -9.94 -5.10
CA GLN A 48 -0.99 -11.40 -4.92
C GLN A 48 -1.68 -12.10 -6.08
N ILE A 49 -2.83 -11.61 -6.55
CA ILE A 49 -3.54 -12.16 -7.70
C ILE A 49 -2.69 -12.03 -8.95
N ARG A 50 -2.04 -10.87 -9.15
CA ARG A 50 -1.12 -10.66 -10.28
C ARG A 50 0.00 -11.70 -10.30
N GLN A 51 0.63 -11.96 -9.17
CA GLN A 51 1.73 -12.93 -9.09
C GLN A 51 1.26 -14.38 -9.25
N LEU A 52 0.02 -14.70 -8.89
CA LEU A 52 -0.52 -16.05 -9.01
C LEU A 52 -1.00 -16.38 -10.42
N SER A 53 -1.63 -15.45 -11.12
CA SER A 53 -2.30 -15.68 -12.40
C SER A 53 -1.82 -14.81 -13.55
N GLY A 54 -1.10 -13.74 -13.27
CA GLY A 54 -0.59 -12.82 -14.28
C GLY A 54 0.90 -13.02 -14.54
N MET A 55 1.71 -12.06 -14.11
CA MET A 55 3.15 -12.04 -14.27
C MET A 55 3.81 -11.60 -12.97
N ARG A 56 4.88 -12.23 -12.54
CA ARG A 56 5.56 -11.82 -11.31
C ARG A 56 6.24 -10.46 -11.42
N GLY A 57 6.88 -10.17 -12.55
CA GLY A 57 7.42 -8.86 -12.89
C GLY A 57 8.88 -8.64 -12.54
N LEU A 58 9.26 -7.39 -12.35
CA LEU A 58 10.65 -6.97 -12.13
C LEU A 58 11.10 -7.32 -10.70
N MET A 59 12.37 -7.76 -10.59
CA MET A 59 13.01 -8.11 -9.33
C MET A 59 14.20 -7.19 -9.05
N ALA A 60 14.41 -6.89 -7.76
CA ALA A 60 15.58 -6.13 -7.34
C ALA A 60 16.82 -7.04 -7.25
N LYS A 61 17.97 -6.50 -7.63
CA LYS A 61 19.27 -7.16 -7.42
C LYS A 61 19.57 -7.28 -5.91
N PRO A 62 20.31 -8.30 -5.48
CA PRO A 62 20.82 -8.36 -4.11
C PRO A 62 21.72 -7.16 -3.84
N GLN A 63 21.46 -6.45 -2.73
CA GLN A 63 22.26 -5.28 -2.31
C GLN A 63 23.65 -5.73 -1.90
N LYS A 64 24.69 -5.17 -2.54
CA LYS A 64 26.05 -5.20 -2.00
C LYS A 64 26.16 -4.16 -0.88
N SER A 65 26.86 -4.49 0.19
CA SER A 65 27.14 -3.58 1.31
C SER A 65 27.71 -2.26 0.77
N GLY A 66 26.99 -1.14 1.00
CA GLY A 66 27.44 0.20 0.62
C GLY A 66 26.72 0.86 -0.56
N SER A 67 25.81 0.21 -1.27
CA SER A 67 25.01 0.84 -2.33
C SER A 67 23.64 1.28 -1.85
N SER A 68 23.39 2.56 -1.95
CA SER A 68 22.16 3.24 -1.51
C SER A 68 21.04 3.15 -2.55
N GLY A 69 20.58 1.97 -2.89
CA GLY A 69 19.45 1.80 -3.80
C GLY A 69 19.51 0.44 -4.49
N GLY A 70 18.47 -0.36 -4.36
CA GLY A 70 18.38 -1.65 -5.05
C GLY A 70 18.22 -1.45 -6.55
N GLU A 71 19.27 -1.73 -7.31
CA GLU A 71 19.20 -1.78 -8.78
C GLU A 71 18.22 -2.88 -9.21
N ILE A 72 17.34 -2.58 -10.16
CA ILE A 72 16.35 -3.54 -10.67
C ILE A 72 16.99 -4.38 -11.80
N ILE A 73 16.65 -5.65 -11.86
CA ILE A 73 17.06 -6.53 -12.94
C ILE A 73 16.22 -6.21 -14.17
N GLU A 74 16.85 -5.91 -15.31
CA GLU A 74 16.16 -5.50 -16.55
C GLU A 74 15.22 -6.59 -17.08
N ASN A 75 15.57 -7.85 -16.91
CA ASN A 75 14.76 -8.99 -17.33
C ASN A 75 13.72 -9.31 -16.26
N PRO A 76 12.41 -9.12 -16.54
CA PRO A 76 11.36 -9.47 -15.61
C PRO A 76 11.14 -10.99 -15.57
N ILE A 77 10.50 -11.44 -14.51
CA ILE A 77 9.94 -12.77 -14.43
C ILE A 77 8.57 -12.74 -15.10
N ILE A 78 8.45 -13.36 -16.27
CA ILE A 78 7.21 -13.39 -17.05
C ILE A 78 6.25 -14.44 -16.51
N SER A 79 6.77 -15.54 -15.98
CA SER A 79 6.01 -16.63 -15.40
C SER A 79 5.25 -16.19 -14.15
N ASN A 80 4.13 -16.86 -13.88
CA ASN A 80 3.36 -16.75 -12.66
C ASN A 80 3.54 -18.01 -11.78
N PHE A 81 3.02 -17.98 -10.57
CA PHE A 81 3.14 -19.13 -9.67
C PHE A 81 2.31 -20.35 -10.11
N LYS A 82 1.24 -20.14 -10.87
CA LYS A 82 0.41 -21.24 -11.39
C LYS A 82 1.15 -22.07 -12.45
N GLU A 83 1.89 -21.39 -13.33
CA GLU A 83 2.69 -22.04 -14.37
C GLU A 83 4.00 -22.60 -13.81
N GLY A 84 4.50 -22.01 -12.76
CA GLY A 84 5.79 -22.32 -12.15
C GLY A 84 6.92 -21.47 -12.74
N LEU A 85 7.93 -21.25 -11.92
CA LEU A 85 9.13 -20.48 -12.28
C LEU A 85 10.24 -21.41 -12.79
N SER A 86 11.06 -20.91 -13.71
CA SER A 86 12.31 -21.56 -14.04
C SER A 86 13.29 -21.53 -12.87
N ILE A 87 14.30 -22.39 -12.87
CA ILE A 87 15.29 -22.48 -11.79
C ILE A 87 15.98 -21.12 -11.57
N LEU A 88 16.32 -20.42 -12.65
CA LEU A 88 16.96 -19.11 -12.57
C LEU A 88 16.03 -18.04 -12.01
N GLU A 89 14.78 -18.00 -12.46
CA GLU A 89 13.77 -17.06 -11.96
C GLU A 89 13.46 -17.31 -10.48
N TYR A 90 13.38 -18.57 -10.09
CA TYR A 90 13.23 -18.94 -8.69
C TYR A 90 14.39 -18.43 -7.84
N PHE A 91 15.63 -18.68 -8.29
CA PHE A 91 16.82 -18.22 -7.58
C PHE A 91 16.84 -16.70 -7.40
N ILE A 92 16.57 -15.94 -8.47
CA ILE A 92 16.49 -14.48 -8.42
C ILE A 92 15.43 -14.03 -7.41
N SER A 93 14.28 -14.71 -7.39
CA SER A 93 13.18 -14.35 -6.52
C SER A 93 13.44 -14.62 -5.03
N THR A 94 14.31 -15.58 -4.71
CA THR A 94 14.63 -15.93 -3.31
C THR A 94 15.36 -14.82 -2.56
N HIS A 95 16.12 -13.97 -3.26
CA HIS A 95 16.78 -12.81 -2.63
C HIS A 95 15.76 -11.84 -2.03
N GLY A 96 14.71 -11.50 -2.80
CA GLY A 96 13.63 -10.64 -2.32
C GLY A 96 12.81 -11.29 -1.20
N ALA A 97 12.52 -12.57 -1.32
CA ALA A 97 11.79 -13.32 -0.29
C ALA A 97 12.55 -13.36 1.04
N ARG A 98 13.86 -13.65 1.00
CA ARG A 98 14.71 -13.67 2.20
C ARG A 98 14.77 -12.30 2.88
N LYS A 99 14.94 -11.23 2.10
CA LYS A 99 14.91 -9.86 2.62
C LYS A 99 13.56 -9.53 3.25
N GLY A 100 12.46 -9.87 2.59
CA GLY A 100 11.12 -9.64 3.11
C GLY A 100 10.84 -10.39 4.42
N LEU A 101 11.30 -11.62 4.56
CA LEU A 101 11.19 -12.39 5.80
C LEU A 101 11.99 -11.77 6.95
N ALA A 102 13.22 -11.32 6.68
CA ALA A 102 14.05 -10.64 7.68
C ALA A 102 13.43 -9.31 8.11
N ASP A 103 12.97 -8.49 7.15
CA ASP A 103 12.32 -7.21 7.42
C ASP A 103 11.03 -7.39 8.24
N THR A 104 10.24 -8.42 7.96
CA THR A 104 9.02 -8.74 8.71
C THR A 104 9.35 -9.09 10.16
N ALA A 105 10.36 -9.91 10.39
CA ALA A 105 10.77 -10.31 11.73
C ALA A 105 11.21 -9.11 12.58
N LEU A 106 12.01 -8.20 12.01
CA LEU A 106 12.48 -7.00 12.70
C LEU A 106 11.33 -6.02 12.97
N LYS A 107 10.50 -5.73 11.97
CA LYS A 107 9.37 -4.80 12.11
C LYS A 107 8.33 -5.28 13.13
N THR A 108 8.14 -6.57 13.28
CA THR A 108 7.22 -7.14 14.27
C THR A 108 7.65 -6.79 15.69
N ALA A 109 8.95 -6.90 15.99
CA ALA A 109 9.50 -6.56 17.30
C ALA A 109 9.34 -5.05 17.59
N ASP A 110 9.66 -4.18 16.63
CA ASP A 110 9.54 -2.73 16.78
C ASP A 110 8.07 -2.31 16.96
N ALA A 111 7.16 -2.88 16.18
CA ALA A 111 5.73 -2.63 16.31
C ALA A 111 5.18 -3.06 17.67
N GLY A 112 5.60 -4.23 18.17
CA GLY A 112 5.20 -4.72 19.49
C GLY A 112 5.67 -3.81 20.63
N TYR A 113 6.91 -3.37 20.58
CA TYR A 113 7.46 -2.44 21.56
C TYR A 113 6.79 -1.05 21.50
N LEU A 114 6.54 -0.52 20.29
CA LEU A 114 5.81 0.73 20.12
C LEU A 114 4.39 0.66 20.68
N THR A 115 3.67 -0.40 20.34
CA THR A 115 2.28 -0.62 20.80
C THR A 115 2.23 -0.69 22.33
N ARG A 116 3.14 -1.40 22.96
CA ARG A 116 3.23 -1.47 24.43
C ARG A 116 3.43 -0.08 25.03
N ARG A 117 4.39 0.70 24.52
CA ARG A 117 4.65 2.07 25.03
C ARG A 117 3.45 2.99 24.85
N LEU A 118 2.75 2.90 23.72
CA LEU A 118 1.53 3.69 23.49
C LEU A 118 0.41 3.29 24.45
N HIS A 119 0.24 1.99 24.69
CA HIS A 119 -0.73 1.51 25.66
C HIS A 119 -0.40 2.00 27.08
N ASP A 120 0.84 1.90 27.51
CA ASP A 120 1.28 2.32 28.86
C ASP A 120 1.02 3.83 29.10
N VAL A 121 1.16 4.66 28.06
CA VAL A 121 0.86 6.10 28.14
C VAL A 121 -0.66 6.38 28.06
N ALA A 122 -1.36 5.65 27.19
CA ALA A 122 -2.78 5.93 26.92
C ALA A 122 -3.73 5.39 28.01
N GLN A 123 -3.32 4.36 28.78
CA GLN A 123 -4.18 3.74 29.80
C GLN A 123 -4.63 4.70 30.92
N ASP A 124 -3.81 5.71 31.20
CA ASP A 124 -4.10 6.70 32.24
C ASP A 124 -4.98 7.86 31.76
N VAL A 125 -5.27 7.91 30.45
CA VAL A 125 -6.11 8.97 29.86
C VAL A 125 -7.58 8.66 30.08
N ILE A 126 -8.27 9.56 30.77
CA ILE A 126 -9.69 9.47 31.07
C ILE A 126 -10.44 10.55 30.31
N VAL A 127 -11.52 10.19 29.64
CA VAL A 127 -12.45 11.13 29.01
C VAL A 127 -13.36 11.74 30.09
N ASN A 128 -13.26 13.03 30.33
CA ASN A 128 -14.03 13.72 31.35
C ASN A 128 -15.35 14.31 30.83
N GLU A 129 -15.37 14.66 29.54
CA GLU A 129 -16.53 15.29 28.89
C GLU A 129 -16.56 14.87 27.40
N ASP A 130 -17.77 14.86 26.81
CA ASP A 130 -17.95 14.40 25.42
C ASP A 130 -17.36 15.41 24.42
N ASP A 131 -17.57 16.71 24.65
CA ASP A 131 -17.03 17.79 23.85
C ASP A 131 -16.57 18.95 24.75
N CYS A 132 -15.29 19.24 24.75
CA CYS A 132 -14.72 20.34 25.52
C CYS A 132 -14.86 21.71 24.82
N GLY A 133 -15.48 21.79 23.66
CA GLY A 133 -15.68 23.03 22.90
C GLY A 133 -14.40 23.75 22.50
N THR A 134 -13.28 23.03 22.35
CA THR A 134 -11.99 23.65 22.04
C THR A 134 -12.00 24.29 20.65
N LEU A 135 -11.41 25.48 20.54
CA LEU A 135 -11.15 26.13 19.26
C LEU A 135 -9.81 25.72 18.64
N ARG A 136 -9.06 24.84 19.32
CA ARG A 136 -7.78 24.31 18.82
C ARG A 136 -8.01 23.00 18.10
N GLY A 137 -7.47 22.89 16.89
CA GLY A 137 -7.48 21.69 16.08
C GLY A 137 -6.09 21.20 15.73
N LEU A 138 -6.02 20.04 15.13
CA LEU A 138 -4.79 19.51 14.54
C LEU A 138 -4.79 19.81 13.04
N GLU A 139 -3.73 20.45 12.58
CA GLU A 139 -3.51 20.62 11.14
C GLU A 139 -3.02 19.31 10.55
N ILE A 140 -3.78 18.77 9.59
CA ILE A 140 -3.50 17.50 8.96
C ILE A 140 -3.15 17.71 7.49
N GLN A 141 -2.01 17.17 7.09
CA GLN A 141 -1.53 17.18 5.72
C GLN A 141 -1.26 15.74 5.24
N ALA A 142 -1.18 15.53 3.92
CA ALA A 142 -0.72 14.25 3.39
C ALA A 142 0.69 13.92 3.89
N LEU A 143 0.89 12.69 4.35
CA LEU A 143 2.20 12.23 4.79
C LEU A 143 3.08 11.97 3.56
N ARG A 144 4.14 12.75 3.44
CA ARG A 144 5.12 12.63 2.35
C ARG A 144 6.48 12.25 2.89
N LYS A 145 7.15 11.37 2.16
CA LYS A 145 8.56 11.05 2.39
C LYS A 145 9.31 11.43 1.11
N ASN A 146 10.05 12.53 1.18
CA ASN A 146 10.57 13.23 0.00
C ASN A 146 9.42 13.67 -0.91
N GLU A 147 9.38 13.23 -2.18
CA GLU A 147 8.32 13.52 -3.14
C GLU A 147 7.20 12.46 -3.18
N GLU A 148 7.41 11.30 -2.56
CA GLU A 148 6.45 10.21 -2.55
C GLU A 148 5.40 10.40 -1.44
N VAL A 149 4.12 10.30 -1.81
CA VAL A 149 3.00 10.33 -0.86
C VAL A 149 2.86 8.95 -0.24
N VAL A 150 3.22 8.83 1.04
CA VAL A 150 3.13 7.58 1.82
C VAL A 150 1.70 7.32 2.25
N GLU A 151 1.00 8.37 2.69
CA GLU A 151 -0.39 8.32 3.13
C GLU A 151 -1.14 9.53 2.59
N THR A 152 -2.25 9.30 1.92
CA THR A 152 -3.04 10.37 1.31
C THR A 152 -3.77 11.20 2.36
N LEU A 153 -4.07 12.47 2.04
CA LEU A 153 -4.87 13.32 2.91
C LEU A 153 -6.24 12.69 3.19
N LYS A 154 -6.86 12.07 2.18
CA LYS A 154 -8.15 11.38 2.30
C LYS A 154 -8.13 10.31 3.40
N GLU A 155 -7.08 9.48 3.44
CA GLU A 155 -6.95 8.41 4.45
C GLU A 155 -6.76 8.98 5.85
N ARG A 156 -6.04 10.09 5.98
CA ARG A 156 -5.75 10.72 7.27
C ARG A 156 -6.93 11.48 7.87
N ILE A 157 -7.81 12.05 7.06
CA ILE A 157 -8.98 12.80 7.53
C ILE A 157 -10.23 11.92 7.71
N ALA A 158 -10.23 10.72 7.15
CA ALA A 158 -11.39 9.83 7.27
C ALA A 158 -11.77 9.57 8.74
N GLY A 159 -13.04 9.80 9.10
CA GLY A 159 -13.53 9.66 10.47
C GLY A 159 -13.13 10.79 11.42
N ARG A 160 -12.58 11.91 10.92
CA ARG A 160 -12.26 13.10 11.72
C ARG A 160 -13.35 14.15 11.57
N VAL A 161 -13.60 14.88 12.64
CA VAL A 161 -14.57 15.99 12.67
C VAL A 161 -13.87 17.29 12.27
N SER A 162 -14.51 18.08 11.41
CA SER A 162 -13.95 19.35 10.93
C SER A 162 -14.12 20.46 11.98
N LEU A 163 -13.03 21.14 12.31
CA LEU A 163 -13.04 22.28 13.22
C LEU A 163 -13.59 23.56 12.57
N ALA A 164 -13.38 23.72 11.27
CA ALA A 164 -13.80 24.88 10.50
C ALA A 164 -14.52 24.44 9.22
N ASN A 165 -15.31 25.36 8.63
CA ASN A 165 -15.93 25.10 7.34
C ASN A 165 -14.85 24.93 6.26
N VAL A 166 -14.91 23.81 5.56
CA VAL A 166 -14.04 23.54 4.39
C VAL A 166 -14.75 24.05 3.15
N ILE A 167 -14.21 25.09 2.57
CA ILE A 167 -14.82 25.83 1.45
C ILE A 167 -13.97 25.66 0.20
N ASN A 168 -14.61 25.49 -0.96
CA ASN A 168 -13.91 25.53 -2.23
C ASN A 168 -13.43 26.97 -2.51
N PRO A 169 -12.13 27.21 -2.64
CA PRO A 169 -11.61 28.56 -2.82
C PRO A 169 -12.02 29.23 -4.14
N LEU A 170 -12.45 28.46 -5.14
CA LEU A 170 -12.84 28.95 -6.45
C LEU A 170 -14.34 29.24 -6.56
N THR A 171 -15.19 28.37 -5.97
CA THR A 171 -16.65 28.47 -6.10
C THR A 171 -17.34 29.03 -4.86
N GLY A 172 -16.65 29.06 -3.69
CA GLY A 172 -17.24 29.43 -2.42
C GLY A 172 -18.20 28.38 -1.83
N GLU A 173 -18.31 27.22 -2.46
CA GLU A 173 -19.14 26.12 -1.99
C GLU A 173 -18.57 25.47 -0.73
N VAL A 174 -19.41 25.24 0.25
CA VAL A 174 -19.02 24.59 1.51
C VAL A 174 -19.11 23.08 1.34
N TYR A 175 -17.97 22.39 1.41
CA TYR A 175 -17.91 20.93 1.32
C TYR A 175 -18.23 20.24 2.65
N VAL A 176 -17.74 20.77 3.75
CA VAL A 176 -17.94 20.24 5.11
C VAL A 176 -18.15 21.40 6.05
N ARG A 177 -19.14 21.30 6.93
CA ARG A 177 -19.39 22.31 7.96
C ARG A 177 -18.63 22.00 9.23
N THR A 178 -18.43 23.03 10.05
CA THR A 178 -17.89 22.89 11.41
C THR A 178 -18.70 21.87 12.20
N GLY A 179 -18.03 20.89 12.82
CA GLY A 179 -18.68 19.86 13.62
C GLY A 179 -19.16 18.61 12.84
N GLU A 180 -18.98 18.58 11.52
CA GLU A 180 -19.28 17.43 10.66
C GLU A 180 -18.05 16.51 10.50
#